data_5b9e89dd465f0f36a9ea76d3e60756fe
#
_entry.id   5b9e89dd465f0f36a9ea76d3e60756fe
#
_cell.length_a   1.000
_cell.length_b   1.000
_cell.length_c   1.000
_cell.angle_alpha   90.00
_cell.angle_beta   90.00
_cell.angle_gamma   90.00
#
_symmetry.space_group_name_H-M   'P 1'
#
loop_
_entity.id
_entity.type
_entity.pdbx_description
1 polymer ?
#
loop_
_entity_poly.entity_id
_entity_poly.type
_entity_poly.pdbx_seq_one_letter_code
_entity_poly.pdbx_strand_id
1 'polypeptide(L)'
;MSEPRNVRYVTIRAVLFDFSGTLFRLEHDSLAAHAGLMRALTAPVGLADGLDIDPAQWERRDLDPDAHRDMHLAVLAKAGAKDPAKFYADLCSPPFWQPYPDTAQALGTELPTAVVSNIAWDISAVFARHGVENRVDEFVLSYQEGFVKPDPKIFRIACDRLGVHPTEALMIGDSAEADGGAAAVGCQVEIVEPLPTGSRPEALLQVLRKHI
;
A
#
# COMPACT_ATOMS: atom_id res chain seq x y z
N MET A 1 -10.51 -27.87 -37.99
CA MET A 1 -11.41 -27.46 -36.88
C MET A 1 -10.55 -27.39 -35.63
N SER A 2 -10.20 -26.20 -35.22
CA SER A 2 -9.43 -25.96 -33.97
C SER A 2 -10.41 -26.02 -32.80
N GLU A 3 -10.11 -26.89 -31.81
CA GLU A 3 -10.87 -26.95 -30.58
C GLU A 3 -10.85 -25.58 -29.85
N PRO A 4 -11.98 -25.15 -29.27
CA PRO A 4 -12.00 -23.95 -28.47
C PRO A 4 -11.06 -24.15 -27.26
N ARG A 5 -10.08 -23.26 -27.11
CA ARG A 5 -9.26 -23.23 -25.89
C ARG A 5 -10.20 -23.04 -24.70
N ASN A 6 -10.19 -24.03 -23.82
CA ASN A 6 -10.94 -24.01 -22.57
C ASN A 6 -10.34 -22.90 -21.69
N VAL A 7 -10.91 -21.70 -21.76
CA VAL A 7 -10.55 -20.59 -20.89
C VAL A 7 -11.08 -20.97 -19.50
N ARG A 8 -10.19 -21.53 -18.67
CA ARG A 8 -10.50 -21.72 -17.26
C ARG A 8 -10.60 -20.32 -16.64
N TYR A 9 -11.79 -19.86 -16.39
CA TYR A 9 -12.01 -18.70 -15.53
C TYR A 9 -11.49 -19.09 -14.14
N VAL A 10 -10.39 -18.46 -13.73
CA VAL A 10 -9.87 -18.65 -12.37
C VAL A 10 -10.77 -17.82 -11.45
N THR A 11 -11.46 -18.50 -10.55
CA THR A 11 -12.30 -17.85 -9.54
C THR A 11 -11.41 -17.21 -8.49
N ILE A 12 -11.62 -15.94 -8.21
CA ILE A 12 -10.94 -15.24 -7.11
C ILE A 12 -11.49 -15.77 -5.77
N ARG A 13 -10.59 -16.07 -4.85
CA ARG A 13 -10.88 -16.64 -3.53
C ARG A 13 -10.26 -15.83 -2.39
N ALA A 14 -9.41 -14.87 -2.70
CA ALA A 14 -8.85 -13.94 -1.72
C ALA A 14 -8.54 -12.59 -2.37
N VAL A 15 -8.54 -11.52 -1.59
CA VAL A 15 -8.18 -10.17 -2.05
C VAL A 15 -7.00 -9.66 -1.22
N LEU A 16 -5.97 -9.20 -1.92
CA LEU A 16 -4.82 -8.52 -1.36
C LEU A 16 -4.98 -7.02 -1.65
N PHE A 17 -4.91 -6.19 -0.63
CA PHE A 17 -4.99 -4.74 -0.77
C PHE A 17 -3.67 -4.10 -0.39
N ASP A 18 -3.24 -3.09 -1.15
CA ASP A 18 -2.26 -2.15 -0.63
C ASP A 18 -2.91 -1.18 0.37
N PHE A 19 -2.08 -0.54 1.20
CA PHE A 19 -2.52 0.39 2.22
C PHE A 19 -2.62 1.83 1.70
N SER A 20 -1.46 2.43 1.37
CA SER A 20 -1.34 3.86 1.05
C SER A 20 -1.74 4.15 -0.39
N GLY A 21 -2.69 5.06 -0.61
CA GLY A 21 -3.19 5.35 -1.96
C GLY A 21 -4.26 4.36 -2.44
N THR A 22 -4.44 3.24 -1.75
CA THR A 22 -5.42 2.20 -2.07
C THR A 22 -6.58 2.16 -1.07
N LEU A 23 -6.35 1.72 0.16
CA LEU A 23 -7.36 1.70 1.23
C LEU A 23 -7.41 3.02 1.99
N PHE A 24 -6.26 3.61 2.24
CA PHE A 24 -6.11 4.85 2.99
C PHE A 24 -5.24 5.84 2.25
N ARG A 25 -5.46 7.12 2.55
CA ARG A 25 -4.64 8.21 2.05
C ARG A 25 -4.18 9.08 3.21
N LEU A 26 -2.92 9.50 3.14
CA LEU A 26 -2.39 10.49 4.06
C LEU A 26 -3.00 11.86 3.71
N GLU A 27 -4.06 12.23 4.40
CA GLU A 27 -4.79 13.50 4.22
C GLU A 27 -5.12 14.12 5.58
N HIS A 28 -4.61 15.33 5.80
CA HIS A 28 -4.93 16.15 6.96
C HIS A 28 -4.67 17.62 6.65
N ASP A 29 -5.48 18.53 7.18
CA ASP A 29 -5.36 19.97 6.91
C ASP A 29 -3.98 20.52 7.25
N SER A 30 -3.36 20.02 8.34
CA SER A 30 -2.01 20.43 8.70
C SER A 30 -0.94 20.00 7.68
N LEU A 31 -1.16 18.93 6.90
CA LEU A 31 -0.26 18.45 5.85
C LEU A 31 -0.47 19.20 4.53
N ALA A 32 -1.68 19.69 4.27
CA ALA A 32 -1.98 20.47 3.07
C ALA A 32 -1.09 21.71 2.96
N ALA A 33 -0.78 22.35 4.10
CA ALA A 33 0.16 23.47 4.17
C ALA A 33 1.62 23.08 3.85
N HIS A 34 1.94 21.79 3.77
CA HIS A 34 3.28 21.23 3.59
C HIS A 34 3.43 20.41 2.30
N ALA A 35 2.67 20.76 1.24
CA ALA A 35 2.68 20.02 -0.02
C ALA A 35 4.08 19.86 -0.66
N GLY A 36 5.00 20.78 -0.39
CA GLY A 36 6.41 20.68 -0.81
C GLY A 36 7.15 19.56 -0.09
N LEU A 37 6.94 19.41 1.23
CA LEU A 37 7.54 18.34 2.04
C LEU A 37 6.98 16.97 1.63
N MET A 38 5.67 16.89 1.41
CA MET A 38 5.03 15.65 0.93
C MET A 38 5.60 15.20 -0.42
N ARG A 39 5.81 16.14 -1.35
CA ARG A 39 6.47 15.83 -2.63
C ARG A 39 7.89 15.33 -2.46
N ALA A 40 8.65 15.89 -1.53
CA ALA A 40 10.02 15.44 -1.27
C ALA A 40 10.06 13.98 -0.79
N LEU A 41 9.07 13.55 -0.02
CA LEU A 41 8.96 12.16 0.48
C LEU A 41 8.48 11.18 -0.60
N THR A 42 7.75 11.63 -1.60
CA THR A 42 7.21 10.78 -2.68
C THR A 42 8.05 10.83 -3.96
N ALA A 43 8.98 11.77 -4.08
CA ALA A 43 9.85 11.86 -5.23
C ALA A 43 10.88 10.71 -5.24
N PRO A 44 11.14 10.09 -6.40
CA PRO A 44 12.26 9.16 -6.53
C PRO A 44 13.56 9.83 -6.09
N VAL A 45 14.33 9.13 -5.30
CA VAL A 45 15.66 9.56 -4.87
C VAL A 45 16.54 9.82 -6.10
N GLY A 46 17.18 10.96 -6.13
CA GLY A 46 17.96 11.44 -7.28
C GLY A 46 17.26 12.54 -8.12
N LEU A 47 15.94 12.73 -7.92
CA LEU A 47 15.18 13.84 -8.49
C LEU A 47 14.85 14.93 -7.45
N ALA A 48 14.99 14.62 -6.16
CA ALA A 48 14.84 15.61 -5.11
C ALA A 48 16.13 16.43 -5.01
N ASP A 49 16.16 17.57 -5.63
CA ASP A 49 17.14 18.67 -5.59
C ASP A 49 18.36 18.46 -4.67
N GLY A 50 19.35 17.66 -5.11
CA GLY A 50 20.63 17.47 -4.41
C GLY A 50 20.54 16.72 -3.08
N LEU A 51 19.55 15.86 -2.86
CA LEU A 51 19.57 14.86 -1.80
C LEU A 51 20.51 13.74 -2.19
N ASP A 52 21.66 13.67 -1.52
CA ASP A 52 22.65 12.58 -1.68
C ASP A 52 22.19 11.39 -0.82
N ILE A 53 21.10 10.75 -1.26
CA ILE A 53 20.60 9.53 -0.64
C ILE A 53 20.81 8.41 -1.66
N ASP A 54 21.46 7.33 -1.23
CA ASP A 54 21.64 6.13 -2.05
C ASP A 54 20.24 5.56 -2.43
N PRO A 55 19.91 5.47 -3.74
CA PRO A 55 18.65 4.92 -4.21
C PRO A 55 18.35 3.53 -3.64
N ALA A 56 19.35 2.66 -3.54
CA ALA A 56 19.18 1.31 -3.01
C ALA A 56 18.84 1.30 -1.51
N GLN A 57 19.36 2.27 -0.75
CA GLN A 57 18.97 2.44 0.66
C GLN A 57 17.54 2.96 0.76
N TRP A 58 17.16 3.92 -0.08
CA TRP A 58 15.80 4.45 -0.11
C TRP A 58 14.76 3.38 -0.43
N GLU A 59 15.02 2.52 -1.41
CA GLU A 59 14.12 1.41 -1.76
C GLU A 59 13.96 0.40 -0.62
N ARG A 60 14.99 0.24 0.22
CA ARG A 60 15.00 -0.71 1.34
C ARG A 60 14.60 -0.08 2.68
N ARG A 61 14.31 1.22 2.74
CA ARG A 61 13.94 1.91 3.99
C ARG A 61 12.76 1.26 4.70
N ASP A 62 11.84 0.68 3.95
CA ASP A 62 10.64 0.04 4.48
C ASP A 62 10.88 -1.37 5.05
N LEU A 63 12.14 -1.81 5.15
CA LEU A 63 12.54 -3.06 5.81
C LEU A 63 12.99 -2.85 7.27
N ASP A 64 13.30 -1.63 7.67
CA ASP A 64 13.85 -1.32 8.99
C ASP A 64 13.25 -0.01 9.52
N PRO A 65 12.55 -0.05 10.69
CA PRO A 65 11.92 1.14 11.27
C PRO A 65 12.91 2.29 11.59
N ASP A 66 14.13 1.98 11.98
CA ASP A 66 15.13 3.00 12.28
C ASP A 66 15.66 3.63 11.00
N ALA A 67 15.98 2.84 9.99
CA ALA A 67 16.38 3.33 8.67
C ALA A 67 15.28 4.19 8.04
N HIS A 68 14.03 3.74 8.09
CA HIS A 68 12.87 4.49 7.61
C HIS A 68 12.77 5.86 8.27
N ARG A 69 12.85 5.90 9.62
CA ARG A 69 12.80 7.14 10.39
C ARG A 69 13.95 8.07 10.00
N ASP A 70 15.19 7.58 10.06
CA ASP A 70 16.38 8.41 9.88
C ASP A 70 16.44 8.99 8.47
N MET A 71 16.07 8.23 7.45
CA MET A 71 16.00 8.71 6.07
C MET A 71 14.89 9.74 5.87
N HIS A 72 13.70 9.52 6.44
CA HIS A 72 12.62 10.50 6.40
C HIS A 72 12.99 11.80 7.11
N LEU A 73 13.62 11.73 8.29
CA LEU A 73 14.11 12.91 9.00
C LEU A 73 15.13 13.69 8.18
N ALA A 74 16.07 13.01 7.52
CA ALA A 74 17.07 13.66 6.66
C ALA A 74 16.41 14.38 5.48
N VAL A 75 15.48 13.71 4.78
CA VAL A 75 14.71 14.31 3.67
C VAL A 75 13.91 15.52 4.14
N LEU A 76 13.17 15.40 5.23
CA LEU A 76 12.34 16.46 5.77
C LEU A 76 13.19 17.68 6.20
N ALA A 77 14.33 17.44 6.89
CA ALA A 77 15.24 18.53 7.29
C ALA A 77 15.78 19.27 6.08
N LYS A 78 16.22 18.56 5.03
CA LYS A 78 16.74 19.14 3.80
C LYS A 78 15.66 19.86 2.98
N ALA A 79 14.44 19.37 3.01
CA ALA A 79 13.28 20.02 2.40
C ALA A 79 12.79 21.26 3.18
N GLY A 80 13.43 21.60 4.31
CA GLY A 80 13.15 22.79 5.09
C GLY A 80 12.02 22.65 6.12
N ALA A 81 11.72 21.43 6.56
CA ALA A 81 10.78 21.21 7.66
C ALA A 81 11.29 21.90 8.93
N LYS A 82 10.40 22.66 9.61
CA LYS A 82 10.76 23.35 10.86
C LYS A 82 10.99 22.36 12.02
N ASP A 83 10.21 21.28 12.01
CA ASP A 83 10.30 20.21 13.00
C ASP A 83 10.15 18.86 12.27
N PRO A 84 11.24 18.31 11.72
CA PRO A 84 11.21 17.04 10.99
C PRO A 84 10.68 15.88 11.84
N ALA A 85 11.03 15.85 13.13
CA ALA A 85 10.66 14.76 14.03
C ALA A 85 9.14 14.75 14.28
N LYS A 86 8.56 15.93 14.54
CA LYS A 86 7.11 16.05 14.69
C LYS A 86 6.40 15.68 13.39
N PHE A 87 6.89 16.18 12.25
CA PHE A 87 6.27 15.88 10.95
C PHE A 87 6.29 14.37 10.65
N TYR A 88 7.42 13.71 10.92
CA TYR A 88 7.53 12.26 10.78
C TYR A 88 6.58 11.50 11.72
N ALA A 89 6.48 11.94 12.99
CA ALA A 89 5.54 11.34 13.93
C ALA A 89 4.07 11.49 13.45
N ASP A 90 3.72 12.64 12.85
CA ASP A 90 2.41 12.86 12.25
C ASP A 90 2.16 11.92 11.06
N LEU A 91 3.18 11.67 10.19
CA LEU A 91 3.08 10.71 9.09
C LEU A 91 2.79 9.27 9.55
N CYS A 92 3.35 8.86 10.68
CA CYS A 92 3.16 7.53 11.25
C CYS A 92 1.97 7.46 12.22
N SER A 93 1.15 8.51 12.29
CA SER A 93 0.06 8.61 13.27
C SER A 93 -1.31 8.35 12.63
N PRO A 94 -2.16 7.50 13.24
CA PRO A 94 -3.47 7.13 12.71
C PRO A 94 -4.40 8.29 12.32
N PRO A 95 -4.48 9.43 13.06
CA PRO A 95 -5.36 10.54 12.71
C PRO A 95 -5.10 11.19 11.35
N PHE A 96 -3.91 11.01 10.79
CA PHE A 96 -3.52 11.62 9.51
C PHE A 96 -3.90 10.78 8.29
N TRP A 97 -4.33 9.53 8.51
CA TRP A 97 -4.76 8.63 7.47
C TRP A 97 -6.27 8.59 7.35
N GLN A 98 -6.78 8.94 6.19
CA GLN A 98 -8.20 8.93 5.89
C GLN A 98 -8.54 7.75 4.99
N PRO A 99 -9.59 6.97 5.31
CA PRO A 99 -10.04 5.90 4.43
C PRO A 99 -10.67 6.50 3.17
N TYR A 100 -10.53 5.82 2.05
CA TYR A 100 -11.37 6.11 0.91
C TYR A 100 -12.84 5.77 1.22
N PRO A 101 -13.80 6.42 0.57
CA PRO A 101 -15.23 6.26 0.90
C PRO A 101 -15.73 4.82 0.83
N ASP A 102 -15.14 4.01 -0.04
CA ASP A 102 -15.50 2.61 -0.26
C ASP A 102 -14.63 1.58 0.50
N THR A 103 -13.63 2.02 1.27
CA THR A 103 -12.70 1.14 2.02
C THR A 103 -13.45 0.17 2.95
N ALA A 104 -14.36 0.68 3.77
CA ALA A 104 -15.07 -0.16 4.73
C ALA A 104 -15.95 -1.22 4.04
N GLN A 105 -16.55 -0.88 2.89
CA GLN A 105 -17.36 -1.81 2.13
C GLN A 105 -16.48 -2.80 1.36
N ALA A 106 -15.36 -2.37 0.81
CA ALA A 106 -14.40 -3.24 0.11
C ALA A 106 -13.80 -4.30 1.04
N LEU A 107 -13.41 -3.90 2.27
CA LEU A 107 -12.95 -4.81 3.32
C LEU A 107 -14.09 -5.69 3.92
N GLY A 108 -15.34 -5.39 3.58
CA GLY A 108 -16.51 -6.19 3.97
C GLY A 108 -16.84 -7.31 3.00
N THR A 109 -15.96 -7.64 2.05
CA THR A 109 -16.10 -8.83 1.19
C THR A 109 -16.16 -10.10 2.02
N GLU A 110 -16.85 -11.14 1.52
CA GLU A 110 -16.88 -12.46 2.15
C GLU A 110 -15.60 -13.28 1.91
N LEU A 111 -14.71 -12.78 1.04
CA LEU A 111 -13.45 -13.44 0.75
C LEU A 111 -12.39 -13.06 1.79
N PRO A 112 -11.49 -14.00 2.14
CA PRO A 112 -10.30 -13.67 2.93
C PRO A 112 -9.52 -12.50 2.38
N THR A 113 -9.07 -11.60 3.26
CA THR A 113 -8.37 -10.37 2.87
C THR A 113 -7.03 -10.22 3.57
N ALA A 114 -6.01 -9.77 2.83
CA ALA A 114 -4.76 -9.32 3.43
C ALA A 114 -4.42 -7.90 3.00
N VAL A 115 -3.75 -7.17 3.89
CA VAL A 115 -3.12 -5.89 3.57
C VAL A 115 -1.63 -6.14 3.35
N VAL A 116 -1.14 -5.87 2.13
CA VAL A 116 0.26 -6.07 1.73
C VAL A 116 0.90 -4.72 1.46
N SER A 117 1.77 -4.26 2.35
CA SER A 117 2.29 -2.88 2.27
C SER A 117 3.80 -2.78 2.46
N ASN A 118 4.44 -1.91 1.66
CA ASN A 118 5.79 -1.43 1.91
C ASN A 118 5.71 -0.34 2.98
N ILE A 119 6.00 -0.70 4.22
CA ILE A 119 5.87 0.17 5.39
C ILE A 119 6.79 -0.31 6.51
N ALA A 120 7.28 0.61 7.34
CA ALA A 120 8.20 0.29 8.44
C ALA A 120 7.60 0.61 9.83
N TRP A 121 6.28 0.63 9.95
CA TRP A 121 5.57 0.81 11.21
C TRP A 121 4.23 0.06 11.20
N ASP A 122 3.67 -0.18 12.39
CA ASP A 122 2.42 -0.90 12.55
C ASP A 122 1.21 -0.02 12.17
N ILE A 123 0.55 -0.38 11.07
CA ILE A 123 -0.63 0.32 10.55
C ILE A 123 -1.96 -0.16 11.13
N SER A 124 -1.98 -1.22 11.94
CA SER A 124 -3.21 -1.79 12.50
C SER A 124 -4.03 -0.75 13.27
N ALA A 125 -3.36 0.17 13.97
CA ALA A 125 -4.00 1.26 14.69
C ALA A 125 -4.76 2.24 13.77
N VAL A 126 -4.40 2.36 12.48
CA VAL A 126 -5.19 3.14 11.51
C VAL A 126 -6.51 2.44 11.23
N PHE A 127 -6.47 1.13 11.00
CA PHE A 127 -7.68 0.32 10.77
C PHE A 127 -8.59 0.30 11.98
N ALA A 128 -8.03 0.13 13.20
CA ALA A 128 -8.77 0.16 14.46
C ALA A 128 -9.47 1.51 14.67
N ARG A 129 -8.78 2.62 14.40
CA ARG A 129 -9.36 3.97 14.50
C ARG A 129 -10.62 4.14 13.65
N HIS A 130 -10.66 3.50 12.48
CA HIS A 130 -11.77 3.59 11.55
C HIS A 130 -12.75 2.39 11.65
N GLY A 131 -12.58 1.51 12.65
CA GLY A 131 -13.49 0.40 12.95
C GLY A 131 -13.49 -0.70 11.87
N VAL A 132 -12.40 -0.86 11.13
CA VAL A 132 -12.28 -1.84 10.05
C VAL A 132 -11.15 -2.89 10.27
N GLU A 133 -10.48 -2.86 11.42
CA GLU A 133 -9.41 -3.79 11.74
C GLU A 133 -9.87 -5.26 11.67
N ASN A 134 -11.03 -5.57 12.22
CA ASN A 134 -11.60 -6.93 12.24
C ASN A 134 -12.05 -7.44 10.87
N ARG A 135 -11.87 -6.65 9.81
CA ARG A 135 -12.18 -7.02 8.42
C ARG A 135 -10.96 -7.39 7.61
N VAL A 136 -9.79 -7.38 8.23
CA VAL A 136 -8.51 -7.78 7.64
C VAL A 136 -8.06 -9.06 8.35
N ASP A 137 -7.90 -10.14 7.59
CA ASP A 137 -7.46 -11.41 8.16
C ASP A 137 -5.95 -11.41 8.40
N GLU A 138 -5.16 -10.78 7.50
CA GLU A 138 -3.71 -10.76 7.59
C GLU A 138 -3.12 -9.39 7.23
N PHE A 139 -2.16 -8.93 8.05
CA PHE A 139 -1.26 -7.81 7.74
C PHE A 139 0.10 -8.37 7.33
N VAL A 140 0.52 -8.11 6.10
CA VAL A 140 1.79 -8.54 5.51
C VAL A 140 2.62 -7.28 5.25
N LEU A 141 3.39 -6.89 6.24
CA LEU A 141 4.11 -5.61 6.27
C LEU A 141 5.61 -5.85 6.00
N SER A 142 6.18 -5.10 5.08
CA SER A 142 7.54 -5.34 4.58
C SER A 142 8.60 -5.41 5.69
N TYR A 143 8.50 -4.56 6.73
CA TYR A 143 9.47 -4.58 7.85
C TYR A 143 9.38 -5.83 8.71
N GLN A 144 8.22 -6.48 8.75
CA GLN A 144 8.02 -7.74 9.50
C GLN A 144 8.47 -8.95 8.67
N GLU A 145 8.24 -8.88 7.36
CA GLU A 145 8.50 -10.01 6.45
C GLU A 145 9.91 -10.02 5.85
N GLY A 146 10.61 -8.89 5.89
CA GLY A 146 11.95 -8.75 5.31
C GLY A 146 11.96 -8.65 3.78
N PHE A 147 10.81 -8.41 3.14
CA PHE A 147 10.66 -8.25 1.70
C PHE A 147 9.79 -7.03 1.38
N VAL A 148 10.20 -6.25 0.38
CA VAL A 148 9.40 -5.13 -0.16
C VAL A 148 8.76 -5.53 -1.48
N LYS A 149 7.58 -5.05 -1.79
CA LYS A 149 7.03 -5.08 -3.16
C LYS A 149 7.99 -4.33 -4.10
N PRO A 150 8.31 -4.81 -5.28
CA PRO A 150 7.66 -5.92 -6.02
C PRO A 150 8.25 -7.32 -5.79
N ASP A 151 9.07 -7.57 -4.74
CA ASP A 151 9.59 -8.92 -4.52
C ASP A 151 8.42 -9.94 -4.45
N PRO A 152 8.44 -10.98 -5.30
CA PRO A 152 7.36 -11.97 -5.36
C PRO A 152 7.13 -12.71 -4.03
N LYS A 153 8.10 -12.71 -3.11
CA LYS A 153 8.00 -13.41 -1.84
C LYS A 153 6.92 -12.81 -0.94
N ILE A 154 6.79 -11.48 -0.90
CA ILE A 154 5.80 -10.82 -0.02
C ILE A 154 4.36 -11.21 -0.42
N PHE A 155 4.10 -11.35 -1.72
CA PHE A 155 2.78 -11.77 -2.22
C PHE A 155 2.51 -13.25 -1.96
N ARG A 156 3.55 -14.11 -2.05
CA ARG A 156 3.41 -15.53 -1.68
C ARG A 156 3.08 -15.69 -0.21
N ILE A 157 3.77 -14.96 0.67
CA ILE A 157 3.47 -14.95 2.11
C ILE A 157 2.00 -14.62 2.36
N ALA A 158 1.47 -13.58 1.68
CA ALA A 158 0.07 -13.20 1.82
C ALA A 158 -0.88 -14.32 1.35
N CYS A 159 -0.64 -14.90 0.19
CA CYS A 159 -1.45 -16.01 -0.33
C CYS A 159 -1.39 -17.24 0.57
N ASP A 160 -0.19 -17.59 1.05
CA ASP A 160 0.02 -18.75 1.92
C ASP A 160 -0.72 -18.60 3.25
N ARG A 161 -0.70 -17.41 3.87
CA ARG A 161 -1.44 -17.11 5.10
C ARG A 161 -2.95 -17.15 4.90
N LEU A 162 -3.45 -16.70 3.75
CA LEU A 162 -4.87 -16.81 3.41
C LEU A 162 -5.29 -18.19 2.90
N GLY A 163 -4.35 -19.13 2.76
CA GLY A 163 -4.62 -20.50 2.31
C GLY A 163 -5.10 -20.60 0.86
N VAL A 164 -4.64 -19.72 -0.04
CA VAL A 164 -5.04 -19.70 -1.44
C VAL A 164 -3.83 -19.83 -2.37
N HIS A 165 -4.06 -20.39 -3.57
CA HIS A 165 -3.04 -20.33 -4.61
C HIS A 165 -2.95 -18.92 -5.19
N PRO A 166 -1.75 -18.37 -5.51
CA PRO A 166 -1.62 -17.00 -6.05
C PRO A 166 -2.52 -16.70 -7.25
N THR A 167 -2.80 -17.68 -8.12
CA THR A 167 -3.72 -17.48 -9.25
C THR A 167 -5.17 -17.24 -8.83
N GLU A 168 -5.54 -17.57 -7.59
CA GLU A 168 -6.87 -17.36 -7.01
C GLU A 168 -6.95 -16.06 -6.21
N ALA A 169 -5.87 -15.26 -6.18
CA ALA A 169 -5.79 -13.99 -5.47
C ALA A 169 -5.88 -12.80 -6.43
N LEU A 170 -6.57 -11.75 -6.00
CA LEU A 170 -6.63 -10.46 -6.66
C LEU A 170 -5.84 -9.45 -5.82
N MET A 171 -4.77 -8.85 -6.38
CA MET A 171 -4.07 -7.72 -5.80
C MET A 171 -4.68 -6.42 -6.31
N ILE A 172 -5.07 -5.55 -5.39
CA ILE A 172 -5.54 -4.18 -5.67
C ILE A 172 -4.57 -3.21 -5.01
N GLY A 173 -3.92 -2.38 -5.81
CA GLY A 173 -2.95 -1.40 -5.35
C GLY A 173 -2.96 -0.12 -6.18
N ASP A 174 -2.11 0.85 -5.85
CA ASP A 174 -1.99 2.11 -6.57
C ASP A 174 -0.70 2.23 -7.40
N SER A 175 0.26 1.32 -7.17
CA SER A 175 1.55 1.34 -7.85
C SER A 175 1.70 0.19 -8.84
N ALA A 176 1.73 0.51 -10.13
CA ALA A 176 1.99 -0.48 -11.18
C ALA A 176 3.36 -1.16 -11.02
N GLU A 177 4.37 -0.48 -10.45
CA GLU A 177 5.70 -1.01 -10.19
C GLU A 177 5.68 -1.94 -8.96
N ALA A 178 5.22 -1.46 -7.82
CA ALA A 178 5.25 -2.22 -6.57
C ALA A 178 4.16 -3.32 -6.56
N ASP A 179 2.90 -2.95 -6.72
CA ASP A 179 1.76 -3.87 -6.62
C ASP A 179 1.64 -4.77 -7.85
N GLY A 180 2.04 -4.24 -9.02
CA GLY A 180 2.14 -5.01 -10.26
C GLY A 180 3.04 -6.23 -10.16
N GLY A 181 3.98 -6.25 -9.22
CA GLY A 181 4.84 -7.40 -8.92
C GLY A 181 4.08 -8.66 -8.54
N ALA A 182 2.85 -8.55 -8.05
CA ALA A 182 1.99 -9.70 -7.73
C ALA A 182 1.70 -10.59 -8.96
N ALA A 183 1.71 -10.03 -10.16
CA ALA A 183 1.56 -10.79 -11.40
C ALA A 183 2.68 -11.83 -11.61
N ALA A 184 3.88 -11.58 -11.08
CA ALA A 184 5.01 -12.51 -11.19
C ALA A 184 4.78 -13.83 -10.43
N VAL A 185 3.88 -13.86 -9.45
CA VAL A 185 3.48 -15.09 -8.75
C VAL A 185 2.18 -15.67 -9.28
N GLY A 186 1.50 -14.97 -10.20
CA GLY A 186 0.27 -15.42 -10.84
C GLY A 186 -1.00 -14.77 -10.33
N CYS A 187 -0.93 -13.80 -9.41
CA CYS A 187 -2.10 -13.04 -8.98
C CYS A 187 -2.70 -12.22 -10.13
N GLN A 188 -4.00 -12.05 -10.12
CA GLN A 188 -4.62 -10.97 -10.90
C GLN A 188 -4.30 -9.64 -10.24
N VAL A 189 -4.10 -8.59 -11.03
CA VAL A 189 -3.71 -7.27 -10.52
C VAL A 189 -4.61 -6.20 -11.12
N GLU A 190 -5.12 -5.32 -10.27
CA GLU A 190 -5.82 -4.10 -10.65
C GLU A 190 -5.17 -2.90 -9.97
N ILE A 191 -4.95 -1.85 -10.75
CA ILE A 191 -4.34 -0.61 -10.25
C ILE A 191 -5.42 0.47 -10.20
N VAL A 192 -5.55 1.09 -9.04
CA VAL A 192 -6.45 2.21 -8.80
C VAL A 192 -5.65 3.51 -8.69
N GLU A 193 -6.22 4.61 -9.15
CA GLU A 193 -5.56 5.91 -9.09
C GLU A 193 -5.60 6.46 -7.66
N PRO A 194 -4.45 6.90 -7.07
CA PRO A 194 -4.39 7.45 -5.71
C PRO A 194 -4.85 8.92 -5.67
N LEU A 195 -6.06 9.19 -6.16
CA LEU A 195 -6.67 10.52 -6.14
C LEU A 195 -6.97 10.97 -4.69
N PRO A 196 -7.23 12.25 -4.43
CA PRO A 196 -7.80 12.71 -3.17
C PRO A 196 -9.05 11.91 -2.80
N THR A 197 -9.27 11.64 -1.50
CA THR A 197 -10.35 10.75 -1.05
C THR A 197 -11.71 11.16 -1.57
N GLY A 198 -12.02 12.47 -1.59
CA GLY A 198 -13.27 13.00 -2.15
C GLY A 198 -13.41 12.89 -3.67
N SER A 199 -12.34 12.53 -4.39
CA SER A 199 -12.33 12.39 -5.86
C SER A 199 -12.36 10.93 -6.33
N ARG A 200 -12.35 9.97 -5.40
CA ARG A 200 -12.35 8.53 -5.72
C ARG A 200 -13.40 7.78 -4.87
N PRO A 201 -14.69 7.92 -5.16
CA PRO A 201 -15.75 7.41 -4.28
C PRO A 201 -15.93 5.89 -4.31
N GLU A 202 -15.65 5.19 -5.40
CA GLU A 202 -16.03 3.78 -5.60
C GLU A 202 -15.02 2.93 -6.36
N ALA A 203 -13.74 3.30 -6.44
CA ALA A 203 -12.76 2.58 -7.27
C ALA A 203 -12.55 1.12 -6.82
N LEU A 204 -12.48 0.87 -5.52
CA LEU A 204 -12.33 -0.48 -4.97
C LEU A 204 -13.54 -1.36 -5.28
N LEU A 205 -14.75 -0.83 -5.08
CA LEU A 205 -16.00 -1.54 -5.36
C LEU A 205 -16.19 -1.83 -6.85
N GLN A 206 -15.74 -0.95 -7.74
CA GLN A 206 -15.78 -1.20 -9.18
C GLN A 206 -14.87 -2.37 -9.55
N VAL A 207 -13.67 -2.43 -8.98
CA VAL A 207 -12.74 -3.55 -9.17
C VAL A 207 -13.34 -4.85 -8.63
N LEU A 208 -13.85 -4.85 -7.40
CA LEU A 208 -14.44 -6.06 -6.80
C LEU A 208 -15.61 -6.59 -7.64
N ARG A 209 -16.57 -5.75 -8.06
CA ARG A 209 -17.70 -6.15 -8.93
C ARG A 209 -17.27 -6.75 -10.26
N LYS A 210 -16.07 -6.44 -10.75
CA LYS A 210 -15.54 -6.98 -12.01
C LYS A 210 -14.97 -8.38 -11.84
N HIS A 211 -14.50 -8.73 -10.65
CA HIS A 211 -13.73 -9.95 -10.41
C HIS A 211 -14.42 -10.98 -9.49
N ILE A 212 -15.33 -10.51 -8.66
CA ILE A 212 -16.16 -11.27 -7.73
C ILE A 212 -17.62 -10.79 -7.81
#